data_5f280172e23e829f342bb467063a9db3
#
_entry.id   5f280172e23e829f342bb467063a9db3
#
_cell.length_a   1.000
_cell.length_b   1.000
_cell.length_c   1.000
_cell.angle_alpha   90.00
_cell.angle_beta   90.00
_cell.angle_gamma   90.00
#
_symmetry.space_group_name_H-M   'P 1'
#
loop_
_entity.id
_entity.type
_entity.pdbx_description
1 polymer ?
#
loop_
_entity_poly.entity_id
_entity_poly.type
_entity_poly.pdbx_seq_one_letter_code
_entity_poly.pdbx_strand_id
1 'polypeptide(L)'
;MRGVVMYTAGDVRVEERADPKIIEPTDAIVRLTATCICGSDLWPYRGVEPADHQVMGHEYVGVVEEIGSEVKTLKVGDFVVGSFVISDNTCELCQAGYPSMCVHAAFVAQTIGTQSDKARIPLADGTLVATPGQPDPELVPSLLAASDVLGTGWFGAVAAEAGPGKTIAVVGDGAVGLMAILAASQLGA
;
A
#
# COMPACT_ATOMS: atom_id res chain seq x y z
N MET A 1 -17.09 4.24 -11.39
CA MET A 1 -16.71 3.91 -10.00
C MET A 1 -16.70 5.15 -9.13
N ARG A 2 -16.85 5.00 -7.81
CA ARG A 2 -16.66 6.10 -6.87
C ARG A 2 -15.20 6.19 -6.45
N GLY A 3 -14.73 7.39 -6.15
CA GLY A 3 -13.39 7.60 -5.62
C GLY A 3 -13.31 8.88 -4.80
N VAL A 4 -12.33 8.94 -3.89
CA VAL A 4 -12.08 10.10 -3.05
C VAL A 4 -11.07 11.02 -3.73
N VAL A 5 -11.40 12.30 -3.80
CA VAL A 5 -10.54 13.35 -4.37
C VAL A 5 -10.43 14.51 -3.39
N MET A 6 -9.22 14.96 -3.14
CA MET A 6 -8.93 16.17 -2.39
C MET A 6 -8.78 17.34 -3.38
N TYR A 7 -9.71 18.28 -3.33
CA TYR A 7 -9.73 19.46 -4.20
C TYR A 7 -8.75 20.52 -3.72
N THR A 8 -8.70 20.71 -2.43
CA THR A 8 -7.78 21.63 -1.74
C THR A 8 -7.75 21.24 -0.26
N ALA A 9 -6.93 21.90 0.52
CA ALA A 9 -6.86 21.67 1.96
C ALA A 9 -8.26 21.80 2.61
N GLY A 10 -8.65 20.76 3.35
CA GLY A 10 -9.95 20.67 4.02
C GLY A 10 -11.15 20.33 3.12
N ASP A 11 -10.98 20.25 1.80
CA ASP A 11 -12.06 19.93 0.86
C ASP A 11 -11.81 18.56 0.20
N VAL A 12 -12.39 17.52 0.79
CA VAL A 12 -12.33 16.14 0.32
C VAL A 12 -13.73 15.68 -0.08
N ARG A 13 -13.86 15.11 -1.26
CA ARG A 13 -15.15 14.71 -1.84
C ARG A 13 -15.10 13.29 -2.36
N VAL A 14 -16.25 12.60 -2.27
CA VAL A 14 -16.50 11.35 -2.99
C VAL A 14 -17.19 11.69 -4.29
N GLU A 15 -16.64 11.27 -5.41
CA GLU A 15 -17.20 11.58 -6.72
C GLU A 15 -17.19 10.37 -7.66
N GLU A 16 -18.01 10.45 -8.71
CA GLU A 16 -18.00 9.48 -9.80
C GLU A 16 -16.77 9.72 -10.69
N ARG A 17 -16.05 8.63 -10.96
CA ARG A 17 -14.86 8.60 -11.80
C ARG A 17 -14.99 7.50 -12.85
N ALA A 18 -14.25 7.62 -13.94
CA ALA A 18 -14.16 6.53 -14.91
C ALA A 18 -13.56 5.28 -14.27
N ASP A 19 -14.06 4.10 -14.63
CA ASP A 19 -13.46 2.84 -14.21
C ASP A 19 -12.03 2.74 -14.76
N PRO A 20 -11.06 2.24 -13.97
CA PRO A 20 -9.70 2.03 -14.43
C PRO A 20 -9.67 0.95 -15.52
N LYS A 21 -8.65 1.01 -16.37
CA LYS A 21 -8.41 0.03 -17.46
C LYS A 21 -6.96 -0.41 -17.43
N ILE A 22 -6.68 -1.60 -17.92
CA ILE A 22 -5.32 -2.04 -18.24
C ILE A 22 -4.75 -1.07 -19.29
N ILE A 23 -3.60 -0.48 -19.02
CA ILE A 23 -2.86 0.41 -19.92
C ILE A 23 -1.59 -0.29 -20.37
N GLU A 24 -0.84 -0.86 -19.43
CA GLU A 24 0.39 -1.59 -19.68
C GLU A 24 0.17 -3.09 -19.48
N PRO A 25 0.90 -3.95 -20.20
CA PRO A 25 0.75 -5.41 -20.09
C PRO A 25 1.10 -5.96 -18.70
N THR A 26 1.77 -5.17 -17.85
CA THR A 26 2.14 -5.53 -16.48
C THR A 26 1.16 -5.05 -15.41
N ASP A 27 0.04 -4.42 -15.82
CA ASP A 27 -0.96 -3.88 -14.89
C ASP A 27 -1.90 -4.96 -14.35
N ALA A 28 -2.51 -4.67 -13.20
CA ALA A 28 -3.71 -5.33 -12.72
C ALA A 28 -4.80 -4.32 -12.37
N ILE A 29 -6.07 -4.71 -12.49
CA ILE A 29 -7.21 -4.01 -11.90
C ILE A 29 -7.62 -4.75 -10.64
N VAL A 30 -7.66 -4.03 -9.54
CA VAL A 30 -8.05 -4.55 -8.23
C VAL A 30 -9.36 -3.90 -7.80
N ARG A 31 -10.37 -4.69 -7.49
CA ARG A 31 -11.57 -4.24 -6.78
C ARG A 31 -11.21 -4.17 -5.29
N LEU A 32 -11.29 -2.99 -4.74
CA LEU A 32 -10.83 -2.72 -3.38
C LEU A 32 -11.85 -3.23 -2.36
N THR A 33 -11.37 -4.01 -1.40
CA THR A 33 -12.18 -4.55 -0.31
C THR A 33 -12.11 -3.65 0.92
N ALA A 34 -10.93 -3.10 1.19
CA ALA A 34 -10.70 -2.15 2.26
C ALA A 34 -9.53 -1.23 1.94
N THR A 35 -9.58 -0.03 2.47
CA THR A 35 -8.54 1.00 2.44
C THR A 35 -8.54 1.74 3.76
N CYS A 36 -7.45 2.43 4.09
CA CYS A 36 -7.41 3.31 5.26
C CYS A 36 -6.98 4.73 4.92
N ILE A 37 -7.13 5.61 5.92
CA ILE A 37 -6.58 6.95 5.92
C ILE A 37 -5.24 6.89 6.65
N CYS A 38 -4.17 7.23 5.96
CA CYS A 38 -2.84 7.34 6.55
C CYS A 38 -2.61 8.71 7.19
N GLY A 39 -1.70 8.78 8.16
CA GLY A 39 -1.27 10.06 8.73
C GLY A 39 -0.70 11.02 7.69
N SER A 40 -0.09 10.51 6.61
CA SER A 40 0.44 11.31 5.50
C SER A 40 -0.65 11.98 4.66
N ASP A 41 -1.87 11.41 4.58
CA ASP A 41 -3.02 12.04 3.92
C ASP A 41 -3.43 13.36 4.61
N LEU A 42 -3.07 13.50 5.90
CA LEU A 42 -3.43 14.68 6.69
C LEU A 42 -2.53 15.90 6.40
N TRP A 43 -1.36 15.72 5.81
CA TRP A 43 -0.47 16.84 5.51
C TRP A 43 -1.08 17.75 4.43
N PRO A 44 -1.47 17.25 3.25
CA PRO A 44 -2.18 18.07 2.29
C PRO A 44 -3.58 18.49 2.79
N TYR A 45 -4.28 17.64 3.56
CA TYR A 45 -5.57 18.02 4.15
C TYR A 45 -5.48 19.24 5.07
N ARG A 46 -4.38 19.38 5.82
CA ARG A 46 -4.11 20.51 6.70
C ARG A 46 -3.42 21.69 6.02
N GLY A 47 -3.15 21.60 4.72
CA GLY A 47 -2.48 22.64 3.95
C GLY A 47 -0.98 22.76 4.23
N VAL A 48 -0.36 21.74 4.83
CA VAL A 48 1.11 21.67 5.02
C VAL A 48 1.78 21.37 3.68
N GLU A 49 1.13 20.59 2.84
CA GLU A 49 1.51 20.31 1.46
C GLU A 49 0.42 20.80 0.51
N PRO A 50 0.76 21.19 -0.73
CA PRO A 50 -0.25 21.57 -1.69
C PRO A 50 -1.12 20.37 -2.08
N ALA A 51 -2.42 20.62 -2.26
CA ALA A 51 -3.37 19.71 -2.86
C ALA A 51 -4.14 20.40 -3.96
N ASP A 52 -4.25 19.78 -5.11
CA ASP A 52 -5.06 20.24 -6.23
C ASP A 52 -5.64 19.05 -6.99
N HIS A 53 -6.93 18.77 -6.75
CA HIS A 53 -7.68 17.66 -7.38
C HIS A 53 -6.94 16.31 -7.35
N GLN A 54 -6.21 16.04 -6.25
CA GLN A 54 -5.46 14.81 -6.12
C GLN A 54 -6.33 13.65 -5.66
N VAL A 55 -6.12 12.51 -6.27
CA VAL A 55 -6.72 11.25 -5.81
C VAL A 55 -6.14 10.81 -4.47
N MET A 56 -6.94 10.16 -3.64
CA MET A 56 -6.58 9.82 -2.27
C MET A 56 -6.36 8.32 -2.08
N GLY A 57 -5.49 7.99 -1.10
CA GLY A 57 -5.28 6.64 -0.60
C GLY A 57 -4.11 5.91 -1.25
N HIS A 58 -3.44 5.11 -0.42
CA HIS A 58 -2.28 4.29 -0.80
C HIS A 58 -2.17 2.99 0.00
N GLU A 59 -3.01 2.80 1.01
CA GLU A 59 -3.10 1.58 1.80
C GLU A 59 -4.34 0.80 1.37
N TYR A 60 -4.17 -0.43 0.90
CA TYR A 60 -5.29 -1.16 0.31
C TYR A 60 -5.10 -2.68 0.29
N VAL A 61 -6.24 -3.36 0.31
CA VAL A 61 -6.40 -4.78 0.01
C VAL A 61 -7.61 -4.97 -0.89
N GLY A 62 -7.59 -6.00 -1.69
CA GLY A 62 -8.72 -6.25 -2.62
C GLY A 62 -8.60 -7.53 -3.40
N VAL A 63 -9.47 -7.69 -4.37
CA VAL A 63 -9.53 -8.85 -5.26
C VAL A 63 -9.15 -8.43 -6.67
N VAL A 64 -8.25 -9.19 -7.30
CA VAL A 64 -7.85 -8.98 -8.69
C VAL A 64 -9.04 -9.27 -9.61
N GLU A 65 -9.47 -8.29 -10.41
CA GLU A 65 -10.55 -8.42 -11.38
C GLU A 65 -10.04 -8.60 -12.83
N GLU A 66 -8.90 -7.99 -13.14
CA GLU A 66 -8.31 -8.07 -14.48
C GLU A 66 -6.77 -8.02 -14.36
N ILE A 67 -6.07 -8.69 -15.27
CA ILE A 67 -4.60 -8.66 -15.35
C ILE A 67 -4.15 -8.42 -16.79
N GLY A 68 -3.04 -7.70 -16.93
CA GLY A 68 -2.35 -7.55 -18.21
C GLY A 68 -1.66 -8.86 -18.66
N SER A 69 -1.32 -8.94 -19.94
CA SER A 69 -0.79 -10.15 -20.57
C SER A 69 0.59 -10.59 -20.08
N GLU A 70 1.33 -9.72 -19.39
CA GLU A 70 2.67 -10.01 -18.85
C GLU A 70 2.67 -10.25 -17.34
N VAL A 71 1.53 -10.17 -16.67
CA VAL A 71 1.40 -10.54 -15.25
C VAL A 71 1.50 -12.05 -15.12
N LYS A 72 2.39 -12.55 -14.25
CA LYS A 72 2.78 -13.96 -14.15
C LYS A 72 2.45 -14.61 -12.81
N THR A 73 2.50 -13.83 -11.73
CA THR A 73 2.38 -14.35 -10.36
C THR A 73 0.99 -14.23 -9.79
N LEU A 74 0.11 -13.49 -10.46
CA LEU A 74 -1.25 -13.21 -10.03
C LEU A 74 -2.26 -13.78 -11.02
N LYS A 75 -3.47 -14.06 -10.53
CA LYS A 75 -4.63 -14.46 -11.36
C LYS A 75 -5.88 -13.73 -10.90
N VAL A 76 -6.84 -13.62 -11.80
CA VAL A 76 -8.18 -13.10 -11.49
C VAL A 76 -8.80 -13.92 -10.35
N GLY A 77 -9.34 -13.22 -9.36
CA GLY A 77 -9.90 -13.79 -8.14
C GLY A 77 -8.93 -13.89 -6.97
N ASP A 78 -7.63 -13.66 -7.13
CA ASP A 78 -6.70 -13.61 -6.00
C ASP A 78 -7.04 -12.44 -5.08
N PHE A 79 -7.02 -12.71 -3.78
CA PHE A 79 -7.03 -11.64 -2.77
C PHE A 79 -5.60 -11.14 -2.59
N VAL A 80 -5.41 -9.82 -2.64
CA VAL A 80 -4.08 -9.20 -2.63
C VAL A 80 -3.96 -8.11 -1.56
N VAL A 81 -2.76 -8.01 -1.02
CA VAL A 81 -2.28 -6.85 -0.27
C VAL A 81 -1.40 -6.04 -1.19
N GLY A 82 -1.68 -4.75 -1.32
CA GLY A 82 -0.93 -3.87 -2.20
C GLY A 82 0.07 -3.00 -1.45
N SER A 83 1.27 -2.88 -1.98
CA SER A 83 2.28 -1.95 -1.46
C SER A 83 1.92 -0.51 -1.80
N PHE A 84 2.25 0.42 -0.89
CA PHE A 84 2.17 1.87 -1.17
C PHE A 84 3.25 2.36 -2.13
N VAL A 85 4.29 1.56 -2.38
CA VAL A 85 5.33 1.80 -3.39
C VAL A 85 5.17 0.82 -4.53
N ILE A 86 5.08 1.35 -5.75
CA ILE A 86 5.10 0.57 -6.99
C ILE A 86 6.54 0.08 -7.23
N SER A 87 6.72 -1.21 -7.53
CA SER A 87 8.02 -1.79 -7.86
C SER A 87 7.89 -2.89 -8.89
N ASP A 88 8.96 -3.13 -9.67
CA ASP A 88 8.96 -4.14 -10.74
C ASP A 88 9.38 -5.54 -10.27
N ASN A 89 9.96 -5.65 -9.08
CA ASN A 89 10.49 -6.87 -8.51
C ASN A 89 11.55 -7.60 -9.40
N THR A 90 12.12 -6.90 -10.39
CA THR A 90 13.04 -7.49 -11.38
C THR A 90 14.36 -6.75 -11.49
N CYS A 91 14.44 -5.46 -11.21
CA CYS A 91 15.65 -4.68 -11.27
C CYS A 91 16.67 -5.11 -10.19
N GLU A 92 17.93 -4.70 -10.35
CA GLU A 92 19.02 -5.08 -9.44
C GLU A 92 18.72 -4.71 -7.99
N LEU A 93 18.08 -3.55 -7.74
CA LEU A 93 17.74 -3.11 -6.39
C LEU A 93 16.63 -3.98 -5.79
N CYS A 94 15.60 -4.30 -6.56
CA CYS A 94 14.55 -5.23 -6.12
C CYS A 94 15.13 -6.62 -5.80
N GLN A 95 15.98 -7.16 -6.67
CA GLN A 95 16.60 -8.46 -6.47
C GLN A 95 17.59 -8.47 -5.29
N ALA A 96 18.16 -7.33 -4.94
CA ALA A 96 18.99 -7.16 -3.74
C ALA A 96 18.14 -7.03 -2.44
N GLY A 97 16.80 -7.06 -2.52
CA GLY A 97 15.92 -6.95 -1.36
C GLY A 97 15.48 -5.52 -1.01
N TYR A 98 15.67 -4.56 -1.92
CA TYR A 98 15.30 -3.16 -1.73
C TYR A 98 14.22 -2.70 -2.73
N PRO A 99 13.02 -3.30 -2.75
CA PRO A 99 11.97 -2.94 -3.70
C PRO A 99 11.49 -1.48 -3.56
N SER A 100 11.60 -0.88 -2.38
CA SER A 100 11.32 0.55 -2.17
C SER A 100 12.29 1.49 -2.91
N MET A 101 13.43 0.98 -3.36
CA MET A 101 14.44 1.69 -4.15
C MET A 101 14.43 1.25 -5.62
N CYS A 102 13.36 0.60 -6.07
CA CYS A 102 13.18 0.17 -7.45
C CYS A 102 13.46 1.34 -8.42
N VAL A 103 14.14 1.05 -9.54
CA VAL A 103 14.42 2.08 -10.56
C VAL A 103 13.15 2.63 -11.22
N HIS A 104 12.05 1.90 -11.11
CA HIS A 104 10.72 2.29 -11.57
C HIS A 104 9.77 2.66 -10.41
N ALA A 105 10.32 2.93 -9.21
CA ALA A 105 9.50 3.24 -8.04
C ALA A 105 8.63 4.49 -8.25
N ALA A 106 7.38 4.38 -7.82
CA ALA A 106 6.44 5.49 -7.71
C ALA A 106 5.56 5.29 -6.48
N PHE A 107 5.03 6.38 -5.94
CA PHE A 107 4.09 6.30 -4.82
C PHE A 107 2.65 6.17 -5.33
N VAL A 108 1.92 5.21 -4.78
CA VAL A 108 0.51 4.93 -5.11
C VAL A 108 -0.38 6.15 -4.85
N ALA A 109 -0.15 6.87 -3.74
CA ALA A 109 -0.91 8.06 -3.36
C ALA A 109 -0.89 9.18 -4.42
N GLN A 110 0.20 9.29 -5.18
CA GLN A 110 0.38 10.37 -6.16
C GLN A 110 -0.13 10.00 -7.55
N THR A 111 -0.37 8.71 -7.81
CA THR A 111 -0.60 8.21 -9.17
C THR A 111 -1.94 7.49 -9.35
N ILE A 112 -2.45 6.84 -8.31
CA ILE A 112 -3.55 5.88 -8.45
C ILE A 112 -4.77 6.28 -7.63
N GLY A 113 -4.60 6.50 -6.31
CA GLY A 113 -5.68 6.76 -5.36
C GLY A 113 -6.52 5.52 -5.06
N THR A 114 -6.23 4.88 -3.93
CA THR A 114 -6.88 3.63 -3.54
C THR A 114 -8.05 3.80 -2.57
N GLN A 115 -8.43 5.04 -2.22
CA GLN A 115 -9.72 5.33 -1.57
C GLN A 115 -10.80 5.40 -2.65
N SER A 116 -11.09 4.28 -3.30
CA SER A 116 -12.00 4.14 -4.44
C SER A 116 -12.59 2.73 -4.51
N ASP A 117 -13.58 2.51 -5.39
CA ASP A 117 -14.15 1.17 -5.59
C ASP A 117 -13.15 0.22 -6.28
N LYS A 118 -12.31 0.75 -7.19
CA LYS A 118 -11.31 -0.01 -7.96
C LYS A 118 -10.04 0.82 -8.19
N ALA A 119 -8.92 0.12 -8.40
CA ALA A 119 -7.65 0.75 -8.76
C ALA A 119 -6.92 -0.03 -9.86
N ARG A 120 -6.26 0.70 -10.77
CA ARG A 120 -5.25 0.14 -11.65
C ARG A 120 -3.92 0.13 -10.92
N ILE A 121 -3.30 -1.04 -10.83
CA ILE A 121 -2.02 -1.22 -10.15
C ILE A 121 -0.94 -1.54 -11.20
N PRO A 122 -0.01 -0.61 -11.44
CA PRO A 122 1.13 -0.85 -12.33
C PRO A 122 2.11 -1.85 -11.74
N LEU A 123 2.87 -2.54 -12.63
CA LEU A 123 3.90 -3.50 -12.25
C LEU A 123 3.39 -4.50 -11.20
N ALA A 124 2.23 -5.09 -11.49
CA ALA A 124 1.42 -5.83 -10.52
C ALA A 124 2.17 -6.96 -9.83
N ASP A 125 3.04 -7.70 -10.53
CA ASP A 125 3.84 -8.78 -9.95
C ASP A 125 4.85 -8.31 -8.89
N GLY A 126 5.24 -7.06 -8.91
CA GLY A 126 6.14 -6.48 -7.91
C GLY A 126 5.44 -5.65 -6.84
N THR A 127 4.22 -5.19 -7.13
CA THR A 127 3.48 -4.25 -6.26
C THR A 127 2.44 -4.98 -5.39
N LEU A 128 1.93 -6.12 -5.85
CA LEU A 128 0.87 -6.88 -5.17
C LEU A 128 1.40 -8.20 -4.62
N VAL A 129 0.92 -8.57 -3.43
CA VAL A 129 1.19 -9.87 -2.80
C VAL A 129 -0.13 -10.61 -2.63
N ALA A 130 -0.27 -11.76 -3.30
CA ALA A 130 -1.44 -12.61 -3.16
C ALA A 130 -1.40 -13.37 -1.83
N THR A 131 -2.55 -13.49 -1.17
CA THR A 131 -2.72 -14.38 -0.03
C THR A 131 -2.87 -15.84 -0.49
N PRO A 132 -2.61 -16.85 0.36
CA PRO A 132 -2.76 -18.27 0.01
C PRO A 132 -4.20 -18.72 -0.29
N GLY A 133 -5.08 -17.82 -0.58
CA GLY A 133 -6.52 -18.03 -0.85
C GLY A 133 -7.34 -16.86 -0.32
N GLN A 134 -8.66 -17.00 -0.30
CA GLN A 134 -9.51 -15.97 0.28
C GLN A 134 -9.33 -15.93 1.80
N PRO A 135 -8.94 -14.78 2.38
CA PRO A 135 -8.77 -14.68 3.83
C PRO A 135 -10.12 -14.72 4.54
N ASP A 136 -10.08 -15.12 5.82
CA ASP A 136 -11.19 -14.87 6.71
C ASP A 136 -11.48 -13.36 6.75
N PRO A 137 -12.75 -12.91 6.65
CA PRO A 137 -13.11 -11.50 6.75
C PRO A 137 -12.56 -10.80 8.00
N GLU A 138 -12.40 -11.50 9.11
CA GLU A 138 -11.82 -10.96 10.34
C GLU A 138 -10.32 -10.62 10.22
N LEU A 139 -9.62 -11.23 9.25
CA LEU A 139 -8.20 -10.93 8.99
C LEU A 139 -8.00 -9.73 8.06
N VAL A 140 -9.01 -9.29 7.34
CA VAL A 140 -8.89 -8.19 6.37
C VAL A 140 -8.29 -6.92 6.98
N PRO A 141 -8.68 -6.45 8.18
CA PRO A 141 -8.05 -5.29 8.81
C PRO A 141 -6.55 -5.50 9.10
N SER A 142 -6.15 -6.70 9.51
CA SER A 142 -4.74 -7.03 9.76
C SER A 142 -3.93 -7.08 8.47
N LEU A 143 -4.50 -7.64 7.40
CA LEU A 143 -3.88 -7.63 6.07
C LEU A 143 -3.77 -6.22 5.50
N LEU A 144 -4.76 -5.35 5.77
CA LEU A 144 -4.69 -3.95 5.38
C LEU A 144 -3.52 -3.23 6.09
N ALA A 145 -3.27 -3.49 7.37
CA ALA A 145 -2.11 -2.94 8.08
C ALA A 145 -0.76 -3.39 7.46
N ALA A 146 -0.73 -4.53 6.78
CA ALA A 146 0.47 -5.01 6.08
C ALA A 146 0.76 -4.26 4.77
N SER A 147 -0.19 -3.46 4.26
CA SER A 147 0.00 -2.67 3.03
C SER A 147 1.00 -1.52 3.19
N ASP A 148 1.15 -0.98 4.42
CA ASP A 148 2.08 0.11 4.73
C ASP A 148 2.64 -0.01 6.16
N VAL A 149 1.79 0.22 7.17
CA VAL A 149 2.24 0.53 8.54
C VAL A 149 3.03 -0.60 9.19
N LEU A 150 2.74 -1.86 8.87
CA LEU A 150 3.52 -3.00 9.36
C LEU A 150 4.93 -3.01 8.75
N GLY A 151 5.04 -2.84 7.43
CA GLY A 151 6.33 -2.77 6.74
C GLY A 151 7.19 -1.61 7.23
N THR A 152 6.57 -0.45 7.41
CA THR A 152 7.22 0.76 7.94
C THR A 152 7.70 0.55 9.38
N GLY A 153 6.88 -0.02 10.25
CA GLY A 153 7.25 -0.36 11.62
C GLY A 153 8.35 -1.44 11.69
N TRP A 154 8.27 -2.44 10.83
CA TRP A 154 9.28 -3.50 10.71
C TRP A 154 10.63 -2.94 10.29
N PHE A 155 10.66 -2.09 9.28
CA PHE A 155 11.87 -1.39 8.86
C PHE A 155 12.50 -0.60 10.00
N GLY A 156 11.69 0.14 10.79
CA GLY A 156 12.17 0.86 11.97
C GLY A 156 12.81 -0.06 13.01
N ALA A 157 12.19 -1.20 13.29
CA ALA A 157 12.72 -2.19 14.23
C ALA A 157 14.05 -2.81 13.73
N VAL A 158 14.14 -3.14 12.45
CA VAL A 158 15.38 -3.64 11.83
C VAL A 158 16.48 -2.58 11.85
N ALA A 159 16.16 -1.34 11.50
CA ALA A 159 17.12 -0.21 11.52
C ALA A 159 17.63 0.10 12.95
N ALA A 160 16.80 -0.13 13.97
CA ALA A 160 17.19 -0.05 15.38
C ALA A 160 17.95 -1.30 15.86
N GLU A 161 18.20 -2.26 14.95
CA GLU A 161 18.84 -3.55 15.26
C GLU A 161 18.12 -4.32 16.38
N ALA A 162 16.78 -4.29 16.42
CA ALA A 162 15.99 -5.05 17.40
C ALA A 162 16.34 -6.53 17.35
N GLY A 163 16.46 -7.15 18.53
CA GLY A 163 16.84 -8.56 18.63
C GLY A 163 17.05 -9.02 20.08
N PRO A 164 17.40 -10.30 20.27
CA PRO A 164 17.58 -10.87 21.60
C PRO A 164 18.57 -10.08 22.46
N GLY A 165 18.17 -9.80 23.70
CA GLY A 165 18.97 -9.07 24.68
C GLY A 165 19.01 -7.55 24.48
N LYS A 166 18.26 -7.02 23.50
CA LYS A 166 18.14 -5.57 23.29
C LYS A 166 16.83 -5.02 23.86
N THR A 167 16.87 -3.78 24.31
CA THR A 167 15.69 -3.01 24.70
C THR A 167 15.47 -1.91 23.68
N ILE A 168 14.27 -1.86 23.10
CA ILE A 168 13.88 -0.87 22.09
C ILE A 168 12.86 0.09 22.70
N ALA A 169 13.09 1.38 22.54
CA ALA A 169 12.12 2.43 22.86
C ALA A 169 11.45 2.92 21.57
N VAL A 170 10.13 2.88 21.53
CA VAL A 170 9.34 3.40 20.42
C VAL A 170 8.65 4.68 20.89
N VAL A 171 8.87 5.78 20.18
CA VAL A 171 8.24 7.06 20.45
C VAL A 171 7.09 7.28 19.46
N GLY A 172 5.86 7.29 19.98
CA GLY A 172 4.61 7.35 19.21
C GLY A 172 3.80 6.05 19.32
N ASP A 173 2.51 6.22 19.54
CA ASP A 173 1.53 5.15 19.79
C ASP A 173 0.47 5.05 18.67
N GLY A 174 0.76 5.64 17.51
CA GLY A 174 -0.03 5.49 16.30
C GLY A 174 0.23 4.12 15.61
N ALA A 175 -0.41 3.91 14.46
CA ALA A 175 -0.36 2.64 13.75
C ALA A 175 1.08 2.15 13.48
N VAL A 176 1.96 3.02 12.99
CA VAL A 176 3.38 2.68 12.74
C VAL A 176 4.11 2.33 14.04
N GLY A 177 3.90 3.12 15.12
CA GLY A 177 4.54 2.84 16.41
C GLY A 177 4.11 1.50 17.00
N LEU A 178 2.82 1.18 16.95
CA LEU A 178 2.31 -0.12 17.39
C LEU A 178 2.88 -1.28 16.56
N MET A 179 3.00 -1.11 15.23
CA MET A 179 3.62 -2.11 14.36
C MET A 179 5.13 -2.23 14.59
N ALA A 180 5.81 -1.14 14.95
CA ALA A 180 7.23 -1.18 15.33
C ALA A 180 7.45 -1.96 16.64
N ILE A 181 6.56 -1.82 17.63
CA ILE A 181 6.58 -2.60 18.87
C ILE A 181 6.37 -4.09 18.55
N LEU A 182 5.36 -4.40 17.72
CA LEU A 182 5.09 -5.77 17.28
C LEU A 182 6.33 -6.35 16.58
N ALA A 183 6.91 -5.64 15.63
CA ALA A 183 8.09 -6.06 14.89
C ALA A 183 9.30 -6.29 15.81
N ALA A 184 9.59 -5.34 16.72
CA ALA A 184 10.69 -5.48 17.67
C ALA A 184 10.52 -6.71 18.57
N SER A 185 9.29 -6.95 19.05
CA SER A 185 8.96 -8.15 19.83
C SER A 185 9.15 -9.45 19.03
N GLN A 186 8.72 -9.49 17.76
CA GLN A 186 8.91 -10.65 16.89
C GLN A 186 10.39 -10.89 16.54
N LEU A 187 11.21 -9.85 16.49
CA LEU A 187 12.66 -9.94 16.31
C LEU A 187 13.39 -10.36 17.61
N GLY A 188 12.71 -10.44 18.72
CA GLY A 188 13.22 -10.96 19.99
C GLY A 188 13.77 -9.91 20.96
N ALA A 189 13.47 -8.63 20.75
CA ALA A 189 13.83 -7.57 21.68
C ALA A 189 12.98 -7.64 22.96
#